data_52574f76b618127cc4776fb3226b03af
#
_entry.id   52574f76b618127cc4776fb3226b03af
#
_cell.length_a   1.000
_cell.length_b   1.000
_cell.length_c   1.000
_cell.angle_alpha   90.00
_cell.angle_beta   90.00
_cell.angle_gamma   90.00
#
_symmetry.space_group_name_H-M   'P 1'
#
loop_
_entity.id
_entity.type
_entity.pdbx_description
1 polymer ?
#
loop_
_entity_poly.entity_id
_entity_poly.type
_entity_poly.pdbx_seq_one_letter_code
_entity_poly.pdbx_strand_id
1 'polypeptide(L)'
;MLAAASGPCRPPFSPLPADAALTEPDSATRPSPSENHLLINAYTTHPRSPLLAVTRRIADSGCNLVDTRLSTVGRDVSVTALATGSWDSVAKLEAMLTRLEREEDLKLVWYRTGPKPVQSNLLPYVVEVVAADKPGILFQLADFFDRQSITIESLHCSRYRAMQTGAEMFTAQVTIGIPADMHIAALRDDFLEFCDHLNLDAIMDPMKF
;
A
#
# COMPACT_ATOMS: atom_id res chain seq x y z
N MET A 1 2.31 98.10 -27.30
CA MET A 1 3.58 97.41 -27.19
C MET A 1 3.23 95.99 -26.73
N LEU A 2 3.21 95.07 -27.68
CA LEU A 2 2.76 93.71 -27.48
C LEU A 2 3.98 92.84 -27.36
N ALA A 3 3.97 91.97 -26.39
CA ALA A 3 4.91 90.86 -26.25
C ALA A 3 4.17 89.52 -26.41
N ALA A 4 4.54 88.78 -27.44
CA ALA A 4 3.96 87.46 -27.76
C ALA A 4 4.62 86.41 -26.90
N ALA A 5 3.77 85.52 -26.24
CA ALA A 5 4.19 84.34 -25.53
C ALA A 5 4.04 83.11 -26.38
N SER A 6 5.19 82.50 -26.73
CA SER A 6 5.31 81.25 -27.42
C SER A 6 5.15 80.06 -26.41
N GLY A 7 4.14 79.25 -26.57
CA GLY A 7 3.95 78.01 -25.79
C GLY A 7 4.84 76.87 -26.30
N PRO A 8 5.26 75.93 -25.43
CA PRO A 8 6.13 74.85 -25.81
C PRO A 8 5.41 73.69 -26.52
N CYS A 9 6.10 73.21 -27.53
CA CYS A 9 5.76 72.11 -28.40
C CYS A 9 5.67 70.77 -27.61
N ARG A 10 4.61 70.02 -27.83
CA ARG A 10 4.49 68.61 -27.34
C ARG A 10 5.38 67.69 -28.12
N PRO A 11 6.13 66.76 -27.48
CA PRO A 11 6.86 65.73 -28.21
C PRO A 11 5.91 64.64 -28.74
N PRO A 12 6.33 63.91 -29.77
CA PRO A 12 5.49 62.89 -30.42
C PRO A 12 5.36 61.61 -29.57
N PHE A 13 4.23 60.97 -29.71
CA PHE A 13 3.87 59.66 -29.13
C PHE A 13 5.00 58.64 -29.31
N SER A 14 5.46 58.07 -28.23
CA SER A 14 6.23 56.81 -28.23
C SER A 14 5.27 55.62 -28.37
N PRO A 15 5.57 54.65 -29.23
CA PRO A 15 4.77 53.44 -29.29
C PRO A 15 4.93 52.61 -28.04
N LEU A 16 3.84 52.07 -27.52
CA LEU A 16 3.78 51.06 -26.44
C LEU A 16 4.50 49.79 -26.88
N PRO A 17 5.22 49.10 -26.00
CA PRO A 17 5.81 47.82 -26.32
C PRO A 17 4.68 46.80 -26.48
N ALA A 18 4.61 46.21 -27.67
CA ALA A 18 3.82 45.02 -27.96
C ALA A 18 4.58 43.82 -27.40
N ASP A 19 4.30 43.42 -26.14
CA ASP A 19 4.58 42.09 -25.57
C ASP A 19 3.97 42.05 -24.16
N ALA A 20 2.64 42.19 -24.10
CA ALA A 20 1.90 41.61 -23.00
C ALA A 20 1.49 40.21 -23.48
N ALA A 21 2.41 39.25 -23.28
CA ALA A 21 2.06 37.84 -23.38
C ALA A 21 0.81 37.59 -22.50
N LEU A 22 -0.27 37.23 -23.16
CA LEU A 22 -1.47 36.67 -22.50
C LEU A 22 -0.97 35.43 -21.77
N THR A 23 -0.72 35.54 -20.47
CA THR A 23 -0.67 34.44 -19.57
C THR A 23 -2.02 33.75 -19.67
N GLU A 24 -2.06 32.63 -20.36
CA GLU A 24 -3.22 31.73 -20.33
C GLU A 24 -3.52 31.43 -18.85
N PRO A 25 -4.77 31.50 -18.43
CA PRO A 25 -5.15 31.11 -17.07
C PRO A 25 -4.77 29.65 -16.92
N ASP A 26 -3.91 29.43 -15.93
CA ASP A 26 -3.51 28.17 -15.37
C ASP A 26 -4.65 27.17 -15.53
N SER A 27 -4.39 26.10 -16.29
CA SER A 27 -5.35 25.04 -16.50
C SER A 27 -5.71 24.49 -15.12
N ALA A 28 -6.83 24.99 -14.57
CA ALA A 28 -7.40 24.44 -13.36
C ALA A 28 -7.46 22.91 -13.54
N THR A 29 -6.57 22.22 -12.86
CA THR A 29 -6.51 20.77 -12.80
C THR A 29 -7.91 20.30 -12.49
N ARG A 30 -8.61 19.76 -13.49
CA ARG A 30 -9.91 19.11 -13.26
C ARG A 30 -9.67 18.12 -12.13
N PRO A 31 -10.46 18.14 -11.04
CA PRO A 31 -10.35 17.13 -10.04
C PRO A 31 -10.47 15.79 -10.75
N SER A 32 -9.47 14.96 -10.63
CA SER A 32 -9.51 13.59 -11.14
C SER A 32 -10.80 12.96 -10.63
N PRO A 33 -11.59 12.29 -11.48
CA PRO A 33 -12.81 11.64 -11.02
C PRO A 33 -12.43 10.82 -9.79
N SER A 34 -13.11 11.05 -8.68
CA SER A 34 -12.82 10.42 -7.40
C SER A 34 -12.79 8.92 -7.61
N GLU A 35 -11.61 8.34 -7.67
CA GLU A 35 -11.44 6.91 -7.85
C GLU A 35 -12.00 6.23 -6.60
N ASN A 36 -13.03 5.43 -6.79
CA ASN A 36 -13.59 4.64 -5.71
C ASN A 36 -12.82 3.34 -5.60
N HIS A 37 -12.46 3.00 -4.39
CA HIS A 37 -11.73 1.78 -4.08
C HIS A 37 -12.64 0.78 -3.38
N LEU A 38 -12.54 -0.49 -3.79
CA LEU A 38 -13.24 -1.61 -3.19
C LEU A 38 -12.22 -2.66 -2.77
N LEU A 39 -12.15 -2.94 -1.47
CA LEU A 39 -11.38 -4.06 -0.94
C LEU A 39 -12.26 -5.30 -0.95
N ILE A 40 -11.75 -6.38 -1.51
CA ILE A 40 -12.44 -7.66 -1.67
C ILE A 40 -11.59 -8.74 -1.00
N ASN A 41 -12.20 -9.50 -0.11
CA ASN A 41 -11.61 -10.71 0.48
C ASN A 41 -12.44 -11.92 0.06
N ALA A 42 -11.81 -12.86 -0.60
CA ALA A 42 -12.42 -14.10 -1.05
C ALA A 42 -11.75 -15.30 -0.37
N TYR A 43 -12.55 -16.22 0.15
CA TYR A 43 -12.09 -17.40 0.87
C TYR A 43 -12.74 -18.65 0.29
N THR A 44 -11.98 -19.72 0.14
CA THR A 44 -12.49 -21.03 -0.28
C THR A 44 -11.64 -22.16 0.28
N THR A 45 -12.28 -23.29 0.53
CA THR A 45 -11.61 -24.58 0.77
C THR A 45 -11.49 -25.43 -0.49
N HIS A 46 -12.04 -24.93 -1.59
CA HIS A 46 -12.05 -25.62 -2.88
C HIS A 46 -10.64 -25.68 -3.46
N PRO A 47 -10.25 -26.78 -4.17
CA PRO A 47 -8.92 -26.89 -4.79
C PRO A 47 -8.64 -25.85 -5.88
N ARG A 48 -9.66 -25.17 -6.38
CA ARG A 48 -9.49 -24.06 -7.34
C ARG A 48 -9.36 -22.75 -6.60
N SER A 49 -8.30 -22.01 -6.94
CA SER A 49 -8.08 -20.66 -6.40
C SER A 49 -9.25 -19.72 -6.78
N PRO A 50 -9.73 -18.90 -5.84
CA PRO A 50 -10.76 -17.91 -6.11
C PRO A 50 -10.24 -16.74 -6.98
N LEU A 51 -8.93 -16.70 -7.27
CA LEU A 51 -8.29 -15.61 -8.00
C LEU A 51 -8.93 -15.37 -9.37
N LEU A 52 -9.13 -16.42 -10.16
CA LEU A 52 -9.72 -16.29 -11.51
C LEU A 52 -11.16 -15.77 -11.46
N ALA A 53 -11.96 -16.26 -10.52
CA ALA A 53 -13.33 -15.82 -10.36
C ALA A 53 -13.42 -14.33 -9.98
N VAL A 54 -12.62 -13.90 -9.01
CA VAL A 54 -12.59 -12.50 -8.53
C VAL A 54 -12.03 -11.57 -9.61
N THR A 55 -10.89 -11.88 -10.19
CA THR A 55 -10.25 -11.00 -11.20
C THR A 55 -11.09 -10.86 -12.46
N ARG A 56 -11.82 -11.92 -12.87
CA ARG A 56 -12.78 -11.84 -13.98
C ARG A 56 -13.90 -10.82 -13.66
N ARG A 57 -14.48 -10.85 -12.45
CA ARG A 57 -15.54 -9.91 -12.07
C ARG A 57 -15.02 -8.47 -12.01
N ILE A 58 -13.79 -8.26 -11.56
CA ILE A 58 -13.14 -6.94 -11.58
C ILE A 58 -13.02 -6.44 -13.04
N ALA A 59 -12.51 -7.25 -13.96
CA ALA A 59 -12.37 -6.90 -15.37
C ALA A 59 -13.72 -6.62 -16.05
N ASP A 60 -14.71 -7.51 -15.87
CA ASP A 60 -16.04 -7.40 -16.48
C ASP A 60 -16.84 -6.19 -15.95
N SER A 61 -16.52 -5.70 -14.76
CA SER A 61 -17.14 -4.49 -14.21
C SER A 61 -16.57 -3.19 -14.79
N GLY A 62 -15.39 -3.25 -15.40
CA GLY A 62 -14.63 -2.07 -15.84
C GLY A 62 -13.79 -1.44 -14.73
N CYS A 63 -13.54 -2.16 -13.64
CA CYS A 63 -12.59 -1.77 -12.60
C CYS A 63 -11.18 -2.27 -12.94
N ASN A 64 -10.18 -1.56 -12.41
CA ASN A 64 -8.79 -1.97 -12.44
C ASN A 64 -8.38 -2.61 -11.11
N LEU A 65 -7.44 -3.56 -11.17
CA LEU A 65 -6.82 -4.15 -10.00
C LEU A 65 -5.62 -3.27 -9.58
N VAL A 66 -5.60 -2.83 -8.31
CA VAL A 66 -4.53 -2.00 -7.75
C VAL A 66 -3.49 -2.84 -7.03
N ASP A 67 -3.95 -3.74 -6.16
CA ASP A 67 -3.11 -4.64 -5.38
C ASP A 67 -3.84 -5.96 -5.15
N THR A 68 -3.09 -7.05 -5.08
CA THR A 68 -3.68 -8.35 -4.80
C THR A 68 -2.70 -9.25 -4.06
N ARG A 69 -3.25 -10.02 -3.12
CA ARG A 69 -2.51 -11.02 -2.36
C ARG A 69 -3.29 -12.33 -2.36
N LEU A 70 -2.59 -13.40 -2.65
CA LEU A 70 -3.12 -14.76 -2.55
C LEU A 70 -2.30 -15.51 -1.50
N SER A 71 -2.97 -16.15 -0.58
CA SER A 71 -2.33 -16.99 0.42
C SER A 71 -3.09 -18.30 0.62
N THR A 72 -2.35 -19.35 0.94
CA THR A 72 -2.91 -20.65 1.34
C THR A 72 -2.49 -20.93 2.76
N VAL A 73 -3.46 -21.09 3.66
CA VAL A 73 -3.22 -21.40 5.07
C VAL A 73 -4.00 -22.67 5.43
N GLY A 74 -3.26 -23.73 5.71
CA GLY A 74 -3.89 -25.04 5.91
C GLY A 74 -4.58 -25.53 4.64
N ARG A 75 -5.91 -25.65 4.68
CA ARG A 75 -6.75 -26.07 3.55
C ARG A 75 -7.41 -24.90 2.85
N ASP A 76 -7.34 -23.72 3.44
CA ASP A 76 -8.04 -22.55 2.96
C ASP A 76 -7.14 -21.72 2.04
N VAL A 77 -7.72 -21.29 0.93
CA VAL A 77 -7.12 -20.33 -0.01
C VAL A 77 -7.85 -19.01 0.15
N SER A 78 -7.09 -17.95 0.34
CA SER A 78 -7.62 -16.59 0.43
C SER A 78 -7.03 -15.69 -0.67
N VAL A 79 -7.86 -14.81 -1.18
CA VAL A 79 -7.45 -13.71 -2.07
C VAL A 79 -7.95 -12.42 -1.48
N THR A 80 -7.03 -11.50 -1.25
CA THR A 80 -7.35 -10.10 -0.95
C THR A 80 -7.03 -9.27 -2.17
N ALA A 81 -7.98 -8.52 -2.70
CA ALA A 81 -7.84 -7.70 -3.89
C ALA A 81 -8.35 -6.28 -3.65
N LEU A 82 -7.59 -5.29 -4.05
CA LEU A 82 -7.99 -3.89 -4.06
C LEU A 82 -8.30 -3.49 -5.50
N ALA A 83 -9.55 -3.21 -5.78
CA ALA A 83 -10.03 -2.73 -7.08
C ALA A 83 -10.33 -1.24 -7.03
N THR A 84 -10.13 -0.54 -8.16
CA THR A 84 -10.47 0.87 -8.34
C THR A 84 -11.29 1.09 -9.60
N GLY A 85 -12.16 2.08 -9.59
CA GLY A 85 -12.98 2.41 -10.76
C GLY A 85 -13.89 3.60 -10.54
N SER A 86 -14.71 3.89 -11.56
CA SER A 86 -15.81 4.87 -11.43
C SER A 86 -16.84 4.38 -10.40
N TRP A 87 -17.66 5.28 -9.91
CA TRP A 87 -18.75 4.91 -8.98
C TRP A 87 -19.63 3.80 -9.57
N ASP A 88 -20.00 3.91 -10.85
CA ASP A 88 -20.84 2.93 -11.56
C ASP A 88 -20.15 1.57 -11.73
N SER A 89 -18.84 1.58 -12.07
CA SER A 89 -18.05 0.36 -12.20
C SER A 89 -17.95 -0.39 -10.87
N VAL A 90 -17.73 0.34 -9.77
CA VAL A 90 -17.67 -0.26 -8.42
C VAL A 90 -19.03 -0.80 -8.00
N ALA A 91 -20.12 -0.05 -8.23
CA ALA A 91 -21.48 -0.53 -7.93
C ALA A 91 -21.85 -1.79 -8.74
N LYS A 92 -21.44 -1.84 -10.02
CA LYS A 92 -21.59 -3.03 -10.85
C LYS A 92 -20.80 -4.21 -10.29
N LEU A 93 -19.56 -3.96 -9.84
CA LEU A 93 -18.71 -4.99 -9.22
C LEU A 93 -19.36 -5.56 -7.96
N GLU A 94 -19.86 -4.71 -7.05
CA GLU A 94 -20.57 -5.14 -5.84
C GLU A 94 -21.75 -6.10 -6.16
N ALA A 95 -22.54 -5.75 -7.17
CA ALA A 95 -23.66 -6.60 -7.62
C ALA A 95 -23.16 -7.93 -8.20
N MET A 96 -22.04 -7.94 -8.92
CA MET A 96 -21.44 -9.15 -9.49
C MET A 96 -20.82 -10.04 -8.39
N LEU A 97 -20.21 -9.48 -7.35
CA LEU A 97 -19.68 -10.22 -6.21
C LEU A 97 -20.80 -10.90 -5.41
N THR A 98 -21.94 -10.23 -5.22
CA THR A 98 -23.13 -10.82 -4.58
C THR A 98 -23.64 -12.05 -5.34
N ARG A 99 -23.56 -12.05 -6.66
CA ARG A 99 -23.94 -13.20 -7.48
C ARG A 99 -22.90 -14.31 -7.39
N LEU A 100 -21.62 -13.94 -7.47
CA LEU A 100 -20.50 -14.88 -7.41
C LEU A 100 -20.54 -15.72 -6.13
N GLU A 101 -20.82 -15.10 -4.97
CA GLU A 101 -20.95 -15.80 -3.69
C GLU A 101 -22.07 -16.85 -3.66
N ARG A 102 -23.14 -16.63 -4.44
CA ARG A 102 -24.26 -17.58 -4.57
C ARG A 102 -24.03 -18.69 -5.59
N GLU A 103 -23.24 -18.39 -6.63
CA GLU A 103 -23.01 -19.31 -7.76
C GLU A 103 -21.84 -20.26 -7.50
N GLU A 104 -20.85 -19.83 -6.73
CA GLU A 104 -19.65 -20.60 -6.41
C GLU A 104 -19.51 -20.79 -4.90
N ASP A 105 -18.82 -21.85 -4.50
CA ASP A 105 -18.53 -22.13 -3.07
C ASP A 105 -17.41 -21.22 -2.55
N LEU A 106 -17.70 -19.92 -2.55
CA LEU A 106 -16.82 -18.85 -2.10
C LEU A 106 -17.48 -18.08 -0.96
N LYS A 107 -16.70 -17.71 0.03
CA LYS A 107 -17.09 -16.70 1.01
C LYS A 107 -16.44 -15.37 0.60
N LEU A 108 -17.26 -14.35 0.42
CA LEU A 108 -16.82 -13.03 -0.02
C LEU A 108 -17.15 -12.00 1.04
N VAL A 109 -16.18 -11.14 1.34
CA VAL A 109 -16.37 -9.93 2.16
C VAL A 109 -15.77 -8.77 1.38
N TRP A 110 -16.57 -7.73 1.15
CA TRP A 110 -16.07 -6.53 0.48
C TRP A 110 -16.60 -5.27 1.15
N TYR A 111 -15.83 -4.20 1.04
CA TYR A 111 -16.24 -2.88 1.51
C TYR A 111 -15.49 -1.78 0.75
N ARG A 112 -16.12 -0.62 0.65
CA ARG A 112 -15.50 0.56 0.05
C ARG A 112 -14.44 1.12 0.98
N THR A 113 -13.31 1.49 0.40
CA THR A 113 -12.15 2.01 1.13
C THR A 113 -11.54 3.18 0.36
N GLY A 114 -10.52 3.82 0.93
CA GLY A 114 -9.69 4.82 0.27
C GLY A 114 -8.39 4.25 -0.26
N PRO A 115 -7.62 5.04 -1.03
CA PRO A 115 -6.25 4.68 -1.40
C PRO A 115 -5.38 4.55 -0.16
N LYS A 116 -4.36 3.67 -0.23
CA LYS A 116 -3.35 3.60 0.83
C LYS A 116 -2.70 4.98 0.96
N PRO A 117 -2.64 5.59 2.15
CA PRO A 117 -1.92 6.85 2.32
C PRO A 117 -0.46 6.65 1.91
N VAL A 118 0.08 7.60 1.14
CA VAL A 118 1.50 7.58 0.78
C VAL A 118 2.31 7.87 2.04
N GLN A 119 2.82 6.83 2.66
CA GLN A 119 3.77 6.96 3.77
C GLN A 119 5.18 7.14 3.18
N SER A 120 5.50 8.35 2.74
CA SER A 120 6.80 8.69 2.13
C SER A 120 7.97 8.65 3.14
N ASN A 121 7.69 8.36 4.39
CA ASN A 121 8.65 8.52 5.50
C ASN A 121 9.04 7.19 6.16
N LEU A 122 8.75 6.05 5.51
CA LEU A 122 9.10 4.74 6.03
C LEU A 122 10.19 4.09 5.17
N LEU A 123 11.16 3.51 5.83
CA LEU A 123 12.23 2.72 5.21
C LEU A 123 11.83 1.24 5.30
N PRO A 124 11.68 0.52 4.17
CA PRO A 124 11.30 -0.88 4.19
C PRO A 124 12.47 -1.79 4.57
N TYR A 125 12.26 -2.61 5.58
CA TYR A 125 13.19 -3.64 6.04
C TYR A 125 12.51 -5.00 6.06
N VAL A 126 13.30 -6.05 5.86
CA VAL A 126 12.87 -7.44 6.01
C VAL A 126 13.54 -8.02 7.25
N VAL A 127 12.73 -8.63 8.09
CA VAL A 127 13.13 -9.36 9.27
C VAL A 127 12.85 -10.84 9.04
N GLU A 128 13.85 -11.67 9.19
CA GLU A 128 13.71 -13.13 9.15
C GLU A 128 14.05 -13.70 10.50
N VAL A 129 13.21 -14.59 11.01
CA VAL A 129 13.37 -15.23 12.32
C VAL A 129 13.22 -16.74 12.16
N VAL A 130 14.14 -17.47 12.76
CA VAL A 130 14.08 -18.93 12.83
C VAL A 130 14.30 -19.34 14.30
N ALA A 131 13.51 -20.28 14.80
CA ALA A 131 13.64 -20.78 16.17
C ALA A 131 13.03 -22.17 16.33
N ALA A 132 13.33 -22.82 17.45
CA ALA A 132 12.54 -23.96 17.90
C ALA A 132 11.10 -23.49 18.17
N ASP A 133 10.08 -24.24 17.67
CA ASP A 133 8.67 -23.85 17.80
C ASP A 133 8.26 -23.82 19.28
N LYS A 134 7.74 -22.66 19.69
CA LYS A 134 7.19 -22.41 21.03
C LYS A 134 5.96 -21.53 20.93
N PRO A 135 4.96 -21.71 21.78
CA PRO A 135 3.81 -20.80 21.85
C PRO A 135 4.23 -19.36 22.16
N GLY A 136 3.67 -18.41 21.45
CA GLY A 136 3.79 -16.98 21.75
C GLY A 136 4.94 -16.25 21.04
N ILE A 137 5.80 -16.91 20.26
CA ILE A 137 6.90 -16.23 19.53
C ILE A 137 6.35 -15.07 18.67
N LEU A 138 5.33 -15.33 17.86
CA LEU A 138 4.78 -14.31 16.99
C LEU A 138 4.17 -13.13 17.77
N PHE A 139 3.53 -13.40 18.90
CA PHE A 139 3.01 -12.35 19.77
C PHE A 139 4.15 -11.46 20.30
N GLN A 140 5.24 -12.07 20.76
CA GLN A 140 6.39 -11.33 21.29
C GLN A 140 7.07 -10.47 20.22
N LEU A 141 7.18 -10.99 18.99
CA LEU A 141 7.70 -10.22 17.84
C LEU A 141 6.79 -9.04 17.51
N ALA A 142 5.48 -9.26 17.46
CA ALA A 142 4.52 -8.19 17.16
C ALA A 142 4.52 -7.12 18.27
N ASP A 143 4.56 -7.52 19.53
CA ASP A 143 4.64 -6.62 20.69
C ASP A 143 5.95 -5.78 20.69
N PHE A 144 7.07 -6.38 20.29
CA PHE A 144 8.33 -5.64 20.14
C PHE A 144 8.19 -4.51 19.10
N PHE A 145 7.69 -4.81 17.91
CA PHE A 145 7.53 -3.81 16.84
C PHE A 145 6.49 -2.75 17.20
N ASP A 146 5.40 -3.14 17.84
CA ASP A 146 4.35 -2.20 18.27
C ASP A 146 4.89 -1.18 19.30
N ARG A 147 5.64 -1.65 20.31
CA ARG A 147 6.29 -0.77 21.31
C ARG A 147 7.29 0.21 20.69
N GLN A 148 7.94 -0.17 19.62
CA GLN A 148 8.86 0.67 18.88
C GLN A 148 8.15 1.58 17.85
N SER A 149 6.82 1.53 17.78
CA SER A 149 6.01 2.26 16.78
C SER A 149 6.39 1.92 15.34
N ILE A 150 6.81 0.69 15.09
CA ILE A 150 7.19 0.18 13.77
C ILE A 150 5.98 -0.48 13.11
N THR A 151 5.72 -0.09 11.87
CA THR A 151 4.61 -0.66 11.10
C THR A 151 4.99 -2.00 10.50
N ILE A 152 4.20 -3.03 10.76
CA ILE A 152 4.30 -4.31 10.05
C ILE A 152 3.49 -4.18 8.74
N GLU A 153 4.18 -4.29 7.60
CA GLU A 153 3.60 -4.19 6.25
C GLU A 153 3.09 -5.54 5.74
N SER A 154 3.86 -6.59 5.98
CA SER A 154 3.48 -7.97 5.64
C SER A 154 4.14 -8.95 6.60
N LEU A 155 3.50 -10.10 6.77
CA LEU A 155 4.01 -11.16 7.62
C LEU A 155 3.66 -12.51 7.02
N HIS A 156 4.65 -13.37 6.94
CA HIS A 156 4.47 -14.79 6.66
C HIS A 156 5.18 -15.61 7.73
N CYS A 157 4.47 -16.51 8.38
CA CYS A 157 5.08 -17.44 9.32
C CYS A 157 4.61 -18.88 9.04
N SER A 158 5.47 -19.83 9.32
CA SER A 158 5.16 -21.24 9.16
C SER A 158 5.94 -22.09 10.15
N ARG A 159 5.45 -23.31 10.35
CA ARG A 159 6.17 -24.35 11.08
C ARG A 159 6.64 -25.41 10.12
N TYR A 160 7.83 -25.95 10.38
CA TYR A 160 8.36 -27.07 9.62
C TYR A 160 9.13 -28.01 10.54
N ARG A 161 9.27 -29.26 10.13
CA ARG A 161 10.10 -30.21 10.82
C ARG A 161 11.50 -30.23 10.22
N ALA A 162 12.51 -29.96 11.02
CA ALA A 162 13.90 -30.00 10.59
C ALA A 162 14.29 -31.42 10.19
N MET A 163 14.75 -31.61 8.95
CA MET A 163 15.06 -32.94 8.38
C MET A 163 16.17 -33.68 9.14
N GLN A 164 17.13 -32.96 9.69
CA GLN A 164 18.31 -33.55 10.36
C GLN A 164 18.03 -33.97 11.81
N THR A 165 17.24 -33.15 12.53
CA THR A 165 17.02 -33.37 13.98
C THR A 165 15.61 -33.87 14.29
N GLY A 166 14.68 -33.74 13.34
CA GLY A 166 13.26 -34.02 13.57
C GLY A 166 12.55 -33.00 14.46
N ALA A 167 13.24 -31.92 14.86
CA ALA A 167 12.67 -30.87 15.72
C ALA A 167 11.63 -30.03 14.97
N GLU A 168 10.57 -29.63 15.71
CA GLU A 168 9.61 -28.66 15.18
C GLU A 168 10.24 -27.26 15.24
N MET A 169 10.29 -26.60 14.10
CA MET A 169 10.88 -25.29 13.92
C MET A 169 9.82 -24.28 13.51
N PHE A 170 9.96 -23.06 13.99
CA PHE A 170 9.21 -21.89 13.59
C PHE A 170 10.07 -21.03 12.66
N THR A 171 9.48 -20.46 11.63
CA THR A 171 10.08 -19.43 10.80
C THR A 171 9.10 -18.31 10.55
N ALA A 172 9.57 -17.08 10.56
CA ALA A 172 8.79 -15.90 10.20
C ALA A 172 9.60 -14.97 9.30
N GLN A 173 8.94 -14.43 8.28
CA GLN A 173 9.44 -13.35 7.46
C GLN A 173 8.48 -12.17 7.61
N VAL A 174 9.00 -11.04 8.06
CA VAL A 174 8.24 -9.83 8.36
C VAL A 174 8.80 -8.67 7.57
N THR A 175 7.96 -8.02 6.78
CA THR A 175 8.32 -6.73 6.17
C THR A 175 7.84 -5.62 7.10
N ILE A 176 8.74 -4.74 7.48
CA ILE A 176 8.47 -3.63 8.38
C ILE A 176 8.78 -2.29 7.72
N GLY A 177 8.03 -1.26 8.11
CA GLY A 177 8.30 0.13 7.75
C GLY A 177 8.89 0.87 8.95
N ILE A 178 10.18 1.22 8.87
CA ILE A 178 10.89 1.95 9.93
C ILE A 178 10.78 3.45 9.64
N PRO A 179 10.33 4.30 10.59
CA PRO A 179 10.37 5.75 10.43
C PRO A 179 11.77 6.26 10.06
N ALA A 180 11.85 7.16 9.08
CA ALA A 180 13.13 7.63 8.55
C ALA A 180 13.97 8.45 9.55
N ASP A 181 13.35 8.94 10.61
CA ASP A 181 13.98 9.66 11.72
C ASP A 181 14.50 8.73 12.84
N MET A 182 14.20 7.43 12.75
CA MET A 182 14.64 6.43 13.72
C MET A 182 16.10 6.03 13.50
N HIS A 183 16.85 5.85 14.60
CA HIS A 183 18.23 5.40 14.55
C HIS A 183 18.30 3.89 14.32
N ILE A 184 18.44 3.49 13.05
CA ILE A 184 18.34 2.08 12.60
C ILE A 184 19.36 1.16 13.30
N ALA A 185 20.58 1.64 13.55
CA ALA A 185 21.61 0.80 14.22
C ALA A 185 21.18 0.44 15.65
N ALA A 186 20.67 1.40 16.41
CA ALA A 186 20.16 1.15 17.77
C ALA A 186 18.97 0.20 17.76
N LEU A 187 18.01 0.41 16.84
CA LEU A 187 16.87 -0.50 16.68
C LEU A 187 17.32 -1.93 16.38
N ARG A 188 18.31 -2.09 15.49
CA ARG A 188 18.84 -3.42 15.16
C ARG A 188 19.49 -4.09 16.36
N ASP A 189 20.28 -3.35 17.12
CA ASP A 189 20.95 -3.85 18.32
C ASP A 189 19.93 -4.28 19.38
N ASP A 190 18.90 -3.44 19.65
CA ASP A 190 17.80 -3.75 20.56
C ASP A 190 17.01 -4.98 20.10
N PHE A 191 16.76 -5.09 18.79
CA PHE A 191 16.06 -6.24 18.21
C PHE A 191 16.85 -7.54 18.34
N LEU A 192 18.15 -7.51 18.05
CA LEU A 192 19.00 -8.70 18.17
C LEU A 192 19.14 -9.13 19.64
N GLU A 193 19.31 -8.18 20.57
CA GLU A 193 19.32 -8.48 22.01
C GLU A 193 18.00 -9.12 22.46
N PHE A 194 16.86 -8.57 22.01
CA PHE A 194 15.55 -9.16 22.28
C PHE A 194 15.44 -10.59 21.72
N CYS A 195 15.90 -10.85 20.50
CA CYS A 195 15.90 -12.17 19.90
C CYS A 195 16.79 -13.15 20.67
N ASP A 196 17.98 -12.73 21.10
CA ASP A 196 18.91 -13.55 21.88
C ASP A 196 18.28 -14.00 23.21
N HIS A 197 17.59 -13.10 23.92
CA HIS A 197 16.87 -13.44 25.16
C HIS A 197 15.78 -14.51 24.96
N LEU A 198 15.19 -14.58 23.77
CA LEU A 198 14.17 -15.55 23.42
C LEU A 198 14.72 -16.82 22.74
N ASN A 199 16.02 -16.87 22.48
CA ASN A 199 16.71 -17.89 21.68
C ASN A 199 16.11 -17.98 20.26
N LEU A 200 15.97 -16.84 19.60
CA LEU A 200 15.58 -16.71 18.22
C LEU A 200 16.79 -16.34 17.36
N ASP A 201 17.02 -17.08 16.29
CA ASP A 201 17.99 -16.68 15.26
C ASP A 201 17.28 -15.66 14.34
N ALA A 202 17.79 -14.43 14.27
CA ALA A 202 17.15 -13.36 13.53
C ALA A 202 18.13 -12.53 12.70
N ILE A 203 17.66 -12.05 11.57
CA ILE A 203 18.34 -11.03 10.75
C ILE A 203 17.37 -9.89 10.44
N MET A 204 17.90 -8.69 10.27
CA MET A 204 17.16 -7.49 9.88
C MET A 204 17.94 -6.76 8.80
N ASP A 205 17.46 -6.79 7.57
CA ASP A 205 18.13 -6.22 6.42
C ASP A 205 17.23 -5.24 5.64
N PRO A 206 17.84 -4.22 4.97
CA PRO A 206 17.08 -3.37 4.06
C PRO A 206 16.43 -4.19 2.95
N MET A 207 15.18 -3.88 2.62
CA MET A 207 14.51 -4.51 1.49
C MET A 207 15.23 -4.11 0.20
N LYS A 208 15.64 -5.09 -0.60
CA LYS A 208 16.23 -4.88 -1.93
C LYS A 208 15.11 -4.94 -2.98
N PHE A 209 15.00 -3.90 -3.80
CA PHE A 209 14.06 -3.81 -4.91
C PHE A 209 14.68 -4.36 -6.20
#